data_91fe5d6bf90ead555a64009aa0779de9
#
_entry.id   91fe5d6bf90ead555a64009aa0779de9
#
_cell.length_a   1.000
_cell.length_b   1.000
_cell.length_c   1.000
_cell.angle_alpha   90.00
_cell.angle_beta   90.00
_cell.angle_gamma   90.00
#
_symmetry.space_group_name_H-M   'P 1'
#
loop_
_entity.id
_entity.type
_entity.pdbx_description
1 polymer ?
#
loop_
_entity_poly.entity_id
_entity_poly.type
_entity_poly.pdbx_seq_one_letter_code
_entity_poly.pdbx_strand_id
1 'polypeptide(L)'
;MAWLAIVYFINRLIAGEPLKTNKFKASLYVVTMAALGLFGELCFDTIYDVSFGHPLWRYQLYPIHNAYTSIYSLYLWGSVGLYIYWLHETLRRRNVTSVFIKSLIFCMDAILFEIGVNGSYKLLFHNYFFYYLPSDLWHLTSVQTGIAQSNAQDNNITESDYAWCKS
;
A
#
# COMPACT_ATOMS: atom_id res chain seq x y z
N MET A 1 2.96 -0.61 -14.23
CA MET A 1 1.87 -0.64 -15.25
C MET A 1 1.29 -2.05 -15.49
N ALA A 2 2.11 -3.11 -15.53
CA ALA A 2 1.61 -4.48 -15.76
C ALA A 2 0.54 -4.93 -14.74
N TRP A 3 0.72 -4.61 -13.46
CA TRP A 3 -0.25 -4.97 -12.43
C TRP A 3 -1.64 -4.36 -12.64
N LEU A 4 -1.74 -3.10 -13.10
CA LEU A 4 -3.02 -2.47 -13.41
C LEU A 4 -3.77 -3.20 -14.54
N ALA A 5 -3.03 -3.70 -15.54
CA ALA A 5 -3.62 -4.51 -16.59
C ALA A 5 -4.16 -5.85 -16.04
N ILE A 6 -3.39 -6.50 -15.17
CA ILE A 6 -3.81 -7.74 -14.49
C ILE A 6 -5.07 -7.49 -13.65
N VAL A 7 -5.05 -6.45 -12.84
CA VAL A 7 -6.19 -6.07 -12.00
C VAL A 7 -7.43 -5.72 -12.82
N TYR A 8 -7.28 -4.93 -13.89
CA TYR A 8 -8.38 -4.64 -14.81
C TYR A 8 -8.96 -5.92 -15.40
N PHE A 9 -8.10 -6.84 -15.84
CA PHE A 9 -8.52 -8.10 -16.43
C PHE A 9 -9.27 -8.99 -15.42
N ILE A 10 -8.76 -9.11 -14.19
CA ILE A 10 -9.43 -9.84 -13.11
C ILE A 10 -10.81 -9.24 -12.80
N ASN A 11 -10.88 -7.91 -12.63
CA ASN A 11 -12.15 -7.23 -12.38
C ASN A 11 -13.14 -7.41 -13.55
N ARG A 12 -12.67 -7.40 -14.80
CA ARG A 12 -13.48 -7.69 -15.97
C ARG A 12 -14.03 -9.11 -15.95
N LEU A 13 -13.21 -10.11 -15.60
CA LEU A 13 -13.66 -11.50 -15.47
C LEU A 13 -14.73 -11.65 -14.40
N ILE A 14 -14.50 -11.03 -13.22
CA ILE A 14 -15.48 -11.05 -12.13
C ILE A 14 -16.76 -10.33 -12.53
N ALA A 15 -16.68 -9.19 -13.20
CA ALA A 15 -17.85 -8.44 -13.64
C ALA A 15 -18.67 -9.15 -14.73
N GLY A 16 -18.03 -10.05 -15.50
CA GLY A 16 -18.65 -10.78 -16.60
C GLY A 16 -18.75 -10.00 -17.92
N GLU A 17 -18.38 -8.71 -17.90
CA GLU A 17 -18.43 -7.82 -19.07
C GLU A 17 -17.36 -6.73 -18.97
N PRO A 18 -17.00 -6.05 -20.08
CA PRO A 18 -16.04 -4.95 -20.04
C PRO A 18 -16.48 -3.82 -19.12
N LEU A 19 -15.56 -3.37 -18.26
CA LEU A 19 -15.80 -2.24 -17.36
C LEU A 19 -15.77 -0.93 -18.17
N LYS A 20 -16.91 -0.23 -18.24
CA LYS A 20 -16.97 1.10 -18.84
C LYS A 20 -16.34 2.11 -17.88
N THR A 21 -15.15 2.59 -18.21
CA THR A 21 -14.45 3.56 -17.38
C THR A 21 -14.97 4.98 -17.68
N ASN A 22 -15.62 5.60 -16.70
CA ASN A 22 -15.92 7.02 -16.76
C ASN A 22 -14.63 7.79 -16.41
N LYS A 23 -14.05 8.48 -17.40
CA LYS A 23 -12.75 9.16 -17.25
C LYS A 23 -12.74 10.18 -16.11
N PHE A 24 -13.80 10.96 -15.96
CA PHE A 24 -13.90 11.98 -14.92
C PHE A 24 -13.93 11.34 -13.53
N LYS A 25 -14.78 10.35 -13.32
CA LYS A 25 -14.84 9.63 -12.03
C LYS A 25 -13.53 8.92 -11.72
N ALA A 26 -12.96 8.23 -12.69
CA ALA A 26 -11.67 7.54 -12.52
C ALA A 26 -10.55 8.53 -12.16
N SER A 27 -10.47 9.69 -12.83
CA SER A 27 -9.50 10.74 -12.50
C SER A 27 -9.70 11.28 -11.08
N LEU A 28 -10.93 11.45 -10.64
CA LEU A 28 -11.23 11.87 -9.27
C LEU A 28 -10.69 10.86 -8.24
N TYR A 29 -10.93 9.57 -8.46
CA TYR A 29 -10.38 8.51 -7.59
C TYR A 29 -8.84 8.53 -7.58
N VAL A 30 -8.21 8.69 -8.76
CA VAL A 30 -6.75 8.74 -8.89
C VAL A 30 -6.18 9.93 -8.09
N VAL A 31 -6.69 11.13 -8.31
CA VAL A 31 -6.18 12.35 -7.65
C VAL A 31 -6.43 12.32 -6.15
N THR A 32 -7.65 11.94 -5.75
CA THR A 32 -8.01 11.86 -4.33
C THR A 32 -7.14 10.83 -3.61
N MET A 33 -6.96 9.64 -4.17
CA MET A 33 -6.14 8.62 -3.53
C MET A 33 -4.65 8.97 -3.55
N ALA A 34 -4.14 9.60 -4.61
CA ALA A 34 -2.76 10.09 -4.62
C ALA A 34 -2.51 11.09 -3.48
N ALA A 35 -3.41 12.04 -3.29
CA ALA A 35 -3.31 13.02 -2.20
C ALA A 35 -3.48 12.38 -0.82
N LEU A 36 -4.57 11.63 -0.60
CA LEU A 36 -4.87 11.00 0.68
C LEU A 36 -3.81 9.97 1.07
N GLY A 37 -3.29 9.20 0.10
CA GLY A 37 -2.24 8.23 0.35
C GLY A 37 -0.94 8.89 0.79
N LEU A 38 -0.49 9.92 0.06
CA LEU A 38 0.73 10.65 0.43
C LEU A 38 0.62 11.31 1.82
N PHE A 39 -0.47 12.03 2.08
CA PHE A 39 -0.69 12.67 3.38
C PHE A 39 -0.91 11.63 4.47
N GLY A 40 -1.62 10.54 4.16
CA GLY A 40 -1.85 9.42 5.08
C GLY A 40 -0.54 8.79 5.53
N GLU A 41 0.37 8.50 4.60
CA GLU A 41 1.70 7.96 4.93
C GLU A 41 2.47 8.90 5.85
N LEU A 42 2.54 10.19 5.50
CA LEU A 42 3.25 11.18 6.32
C LEU A 42 2.67 11.29 7.73
N CYS A 43 1.35 11.40 7.84
CA CYS A 43 0.68 11.52 9.14
C CYS A 43 0.85 10.25 9.97
N PHE A 44 0.61 9.10 9.37
CA PHE A 44 0.62 7.83 10.06
C PHE A 44 2.01 7.49 10.59
N ASP A 45 3.03 7.60 9.73
CA ASP A 45 4.39 7.27 10.11
C ASP A 45 4.98 8.29 11.10
N THR A 46 4.60 9.57 10.98
CA THR A 46 4.95 10.59 11.98
C THR A 46 4.33 10.28 13.35
N ILE A 47 3.04 9.95 13.40
CA ILE A 47 2.36 9.58 14.65
C ILE A 47 2.99 8.33 15.24
N TYR A 48 3.29 7.35 14.41
CA TYR A 48 3.90 6.10 14.84
C TYR A 48 5.31 6.33 15.40
N ASP A 49 6.14 7.12 14.71
CA ASP A 49 7.50 7.46 15.16
C ASP A 49 7.49 8.23 16.50
N VAL A 50 6.60 9.21 16.65
CA VAL A 50 6.44 9.93 17.93
C VAL A 50 5.95 9.01 19.05
N SER A 51 5.12 8.02 18.75
CA SER A 51 4.51 7.15 19.76
C SER A 51 5.45 6.01 20.20
N PHE A 52 6.26 5.48 19.27
CA PHE A 52 7.06 4.27 19.51
C PHE A 52 8.58 4.50 19.39
N GLY A 53 9.01 5.72 19.00
CA GLY A 53 10.43 6.08 18.87
C GLY A 53 11.07 5.60 17.56
N HIS A 54 10.29 5.05 16.64
CA HIS A 54 10.74 4.63 15.31
C HIS A 54 9.57 4.63 14.32
N PRO A 55 9.80 4.87 13.03
CA PRO A 55 8.74 4.78 12.01
C PRO A 55 8.31 3.32 11.80
N LEU A 56 7.11 3.12 11.24
CA LEU A 56 6.59 1.79 10.92
C LEU A 56 7.24 1.23 9.66
N TRP A 57 7.46 2.09 8.65
CA TRP A 57 8.13 1.73 7.40
C TRP A 57 9.14 2.80 6.99
N ARG A 58 9.98 2.47 6.01
CA ARG A 58 10.89 3.41 5.35
C ARG A 58 10.97 3.16 3.86
N TYR A 59 10.89 4.23 3.08
CA TYR A 59 11.14 4.20 1.65
C TYR A 59 12.63 4.24 1.36
N GLN A 60 13.08 3.39 0.43
CA GLN A 60 14.47 3.39 -0.03
C GLN A 60 14.63 4.16 -1.35
N LEU A 61 13.56 4.18 -2.17
CA LEU A 61 13.60 4.81 -3.48
C LEU A 61 13.06 6.23 -3.40
N TYR A 62 13.91 7.23 -3.69
CA TYR A 62 13.59 8.67 -3.66
C TYR A 62 12.78 9.09 -2.43
N PRO A 63 13.35 8.86 -1.24
CA PRO A 63 12.63 9.14 0.00
C PRO A 63 12.41 10.64 0.21
N ILE A 64 11.29 10.98 0.82
CA ILE A 64 10.93 12.33 1.26
C ILE A 64 10.62 12.27 2.76
N HIS A 65 10.94 13.36 3.48
CA HIS A 65 10.58 13.54 4.89
C HIS A 65 10.96 12.33 5.76
N ASN A 66 12.25 12.20 6.08
CA ASN A 66 12.79 11.09 6.90
C ASN A 66 12.50 9.69 6.33
N ALA A 67 12.27 9.57 5.04
CA ALA A 67 11.89 8.34 4.35
C ALA A 67 10.50 7.77 4.73
N TYR A 68 9.62 8.58 5.31
CA TYR A 68 8.24 8.18 5.60
C TYR A 68 7.41 7.99 4.32
N THR A 69 7.77 8.70 3.26
CA THR A 69 7.15 8.55 1.95
C THR A 69 8.17 8.73 0.82
N SER A 70 7.72 8.60 -0.42
CA SER A 70 8.51 8.74 -1.64
C SER A 70 7.77 9.58 -2.67
N ILE A 71 8.52 10.21 -3.59
CA ILE A 71 7.92 10.84 -4.79
C ILE A 71 7.05 9.84 -5.56
N TYR A 72 7.44 8.57 -5.59
CA TYR A 72 6.69 7.52 -6.26
C TYR A 72 5.39 7.13 -5.55
N SER A 73 5.21 7.50 -4.27
CA SER A 73 3.95 7.25 -3.54
C SER A 73 2.75 7.91 -4.22
N LEU A 74 2.91 9.11 -4.78
CA LEU A 74 1.84 9.74 -5.58
C LEU A 74 1.37 8.84 -6.73
N TYR A 75 2.33 8.23 -7.43
CA TYR A 75 2.03 7.34 -8.53
C TYR A 75 1.43 6.01 -8.07
N LEU A 76 1.96 5.43 -7.00
CA LEU A 76 1.45 4.19 -6.43
C LEU A 76 0.01 4.39 -5.93
N TRP A 77 -0.21 5.39 -5.08
CA TRP A 77 -1.54 5.69 -4.54
C TRP A 77 -2.52 6.13 -5.62
N GLY A 78 -2.07 6.87 -6.63
CA GLY A 78 -2.89 7.18 -7.80
C GLY A 78 -3.33 5.92 -8.55
N SER A 79 -2.43 4.95 -8.73
CA SER A 79 -2.75 3.68 -9.37
C SER A 79 -3.71 2.82 -8.51
N VAL A 80 -3.56 2.87 -7.18
CA VAL A 80 -4.51 2.27 -6.23
C VAL A 80 -5.88 2.94 -6.37
N GLY A 81 -5.94 4.25 -6.55
CA GLY A 81 -7.20 4.97 -6.81
C GLY A 81 -7.94 4.45 -8.05
N LEU A 82 -7.23 4.21 -9.13
CA LEU A 82 -7.82 3.62 -10.34
C LEU A 82 -8.32 2.19 -10.08
N TYR A 83 -7.54 1.40 -9.33
CA TYR A 83 -7.95 0.06 -8.90
C TYR A 83 -9.25 0.10 -8.06
N ILE A 84 -9.33 0.97 -7.06
CA ILE A 84 -10.52 1.13 -6.21
C ILE A 84 -11.74 1.49 -7.06
N TYR A 85 -11.59 2.36 -8.05
CA TYR A 85 -12.66 2.70 -8.96
C TYR A 85 -13.19 1.46 -9.70
N TRP A 86 -12.33 0.62 -10.26
CA TRP A 86 -12.75 -0.61 -10.95
C TRP A 86 -13.34 -1.64 -10.00
N LEU A 87 -12.75 -1.83 -8.83
CA LEU A 87 -13.27 -2.72 -7.79
C LEU A 87 -14.67 -2.28 -7.33
N HIS A 88 -14.83 -0.99 -7.05
CA HIS A 88 -16.14 -0.43 -6.66
C HIS A 88 -17.21 -0.70 -7.74
N GLU A 89 -16.87 -0.45 -9.00
CA GLU A 89 -17.80 -0.69 -10.11
C GLU A 89 -18.13 -2.19 -10.28
N THR A 90 -17.14 -3.06 -10.09
CA THR A 90 -17.33 -4.53 -10.11
C THR A 90 -18.26 -4.98 -8.99
N LEU A 91 -18.00 -4.55 -7.76
CA LEU A 91 -18.81 -4.91 -6.60
C LEU A 91 -20.24 -4.36 -6.68
N ARG A 92 -20.39 -3.15 -7.25
CA ARG A 92 -21.71 -2.56 -7.52
C ARG A 92 -22.51 -3.43 -8.50
N ARG A 93 -21.90 -3.93 -9.58
CA ARG A 93 -22.53 -4.82 -10.56
C ARG A 93 -22.92 -6.19 -9.95
N ARG A 94 -22.17 -6.63 -8.97
CA ARG A 94 -22.45 -7.87 -8.22
C ARG A 94 -23.43 -7.68 -7.06
N ASN A 95 -24.04 -6.49 -6.95
CA ASN A 95 -24.97 -6.13 -5.89
C ASN A 95 -24.38 -6.27 -4.46
N VAL A 96 -23.07 -6.13 -4.33
CA VAL A 96 -22.42 -6.08 -3.01
C VAL A 96 -22.63 -4.68 -2.45
N THR A 97 -23.60 -4.53 -1.53
CA THR A 97 -23.98 -3.24 -0.94
C THR A 97 -23.29 -2.97 0.39
N SER A 98 -22.90 -4.02 1.12
CA SER A 98 -22.29 -3.90 2.45
C SER A 98 -20.96 -3.18 2.39
N VAL A 99 -20.85 -2.08 3.14
CA VAL A 99 -19.59 -1.30 3.27
C VAL A 99 -18.53 -2.14 3.96
N PHE A 100 -18.90 -2.93 4.98
CA PHE A 100 -17.98 -3.80 5.71
C PHE A 100 -17.31 -4.83 4.78
N ILE A 101 -18.09 -5.51 3.92
CA ILE A 101 -17.54 -6.49 2.96
C ILE A 101 -16.60 -5.79 1.97
N LYS A 102 -16.96 -4.61 1.47
CA LYS A 102 -16.10 -3.83 0.57
C LYS A 102 -14.77 -3.45 1.24
N SER A 103 -14.85 -2.98 2.48
CA SER A 103 -13.63 -2.62 3.25
C SER A 103 -12.75 -3.83 3.51
N LEU A 104 -13.33 -4.98 3.85
CA LEU A 104 -12.58 -6.21 4.06
C LEU A 104 -11.85 -6.67 2.79
N ILE A 105 -12.55 -6.68 1.65
CA ILE A 105 -11.95 -7.02 0.35
C ILE A 105 -10.79 -6.05 0.07
N PHE A 106 -11.01 -4.75 0.26
CA PHE A 106 -9.99 -3.74 0.01
C PHE A 106 -8.77 -3.90 0.91
N CYS A 107 -8.95 -4.19 2.20
CA CYS A 107 -7.83 -4.42 3.13
C CYS A 107 -7.01 -5.65 2.72
N MET A 108 -7.67 -6.75 2.35
CA MET A 108 -6.97 -7.95 1.88
C MET A 108 -6.18 -7.69 0.59
N ASP A 109 -6.79 -6.98 -0.35
CA ASP A 109 -6.13 -6.63 -1.61
C ASP A 109 -4.96 -5.66 -1.41
N ALA A 110 -5.04 -4.73 -0.45
CA ALA A 110 -3.95 -3.82 -0.13
C ALA A 110 -2.71 -4.58 0.36
N ILE A 111 -2.88 -5.56 1.25
CA ILE A 111 -1.79 -6.42 1.74
C ILE A 111 -1.16 -7.20 0.57
N LEU A 112 -1.99 -7.81 -0.28
CA LEU A 112 -1.51 -8.55 -1.45
C LEU A 112 -0.76 -7.64 -2.45
N PHE A 113 -1.24 -6.40 -2.60
CA PHE A 113 -0.59 -5.40 -3.44
C PHE A 113 0.80 -5.02 -2.90
N GLU A 114 0.93 -4.75 -1.60
CA GLU A 114 2.21 -4.44 -0.96
C GLU A 114 3.21 -5.58 -1.11
N ILE A 115 2.79 -6.82 -0.83
CA ILE A 115 3.63 -8.00 -1.04
C ILE A 115 4.04 -8.13 -2.50
N GLY A 116 3.11 -7.91 -3.42
CA GLY A 116 3.37 -7.99 -4.87
C GLY A 116 4.37 -6.94 -5.34
N VAL A 117 4.21 -5.68 -4.94
CA VAL A 117 5.11 -4.58 -5.31
C VAL A 117 6.50 -4.79 -4.71
N ASN A 118 6.58 -4.99 -3.41
CA ASN A 118 7.87 -5.17 -2.72
C ASN A 118 8.56 -6.47 -3.11
N GLY A 119 7.81 -7.56 -3.21
CA GLY A 119 8.34 -8.85 -3.62
C GLY A 119 8.91 -8.81 -5.04
N SER A 120 8.17 -8.20 -5.98
CA SER A 120 8.64 -8.02 -7.36
C SER A 120 9.88 -7.14 -7.42
N TYR A 121 9.90 -6.03 -6.67
CA TYR A 121 11.03 -5.12 -6.63
C TYR A 121 12.27 -5.82 -6.04
N LYS A 122 12.10 -6.57 -4.96
CA LYS A 122 13.18 -7.36 -4.34
C LYS A 122 13.74 -8.42 -5.27
N LEU A 123 12.89 -9.12 -6.02
CA LEU A 123 13.33 -10.13 -6.99
C LEU A 123 14.11 -9.53 -8.16
N LEU A 124 13.71 -8.35 -8.65
CA LEU A 124 14.33 -7.73 -9.82
C LEU A 124 15.58 -6.92 -9.49
N PHE A 125 15.59 -6.24 -8.35
CA PHE A 125 16.63 -5.27 -7.99
C PHE A 125 17.43 -5.66 -6.73
N HIS A 126 17.14 -6.80 -6.12
CA HIS A 126 17.74 -7.29 -4.87
C HIS A 126 17.66 -6.29 -3.72
N ASN A 127 16.64 -5.41 -3.75
CA ASN A 127 16.40 -4.35 -2.77
C ASN A 127 14.90 -4.16 -2.54
N TYR A 128 14.53 -3.44 -1.47
CA TYR A 128 13.15 -3.09 -1.21
C TYR A 128 12.81 -1.74 -1.85
N PHE A 129 11.57 -1.59 -2.30
CA PHE A 129 11.03 -0.28 -2.68
C PHE A 129 10.73 0.55 -1.42
N PHE A 130 10.04 -0.06 -0.48
CA PHE A 130 9.90 0.34 0.93
C PHE A 130 9.95 -0.93 1.78
N TYR A 131 10.31 -0.81 3.05
CA TYR A 131 10.33 -1.95 3.96
C TYR A 131 9.70 -1.57 5.30
N TYR A 132 9.00 -2.50 5.89
CA TYR A 132 8.50 -2.37 7.26
C TYR A 132 9.62 -2.67 8.25
N LEU A 133 9.70 -1.86 9.31
CA LEU A 133 10.70 -2.08 10.35
C LEU A 133 10.44 -3.36 11.16
N PRO A 134 9.18 -3.70 11.53
CA PRO A 134 8.89 -5.02 12.06
C PRO A 134 9.28 -6.12 11.08
N SER A 135 9.92 -7.19 11.57
CA SER A 135 10.46 -8.28 10.76
C SER A 135 9.43 -9.33 10.35
N ASP A 136 8.17 -9.17 10.78
CA ASP A 136 7.07 -10.02 10.34
C ASP A 136 6.90 -9.94 8.82
N LEU A 137 6.45 -11.01 8.22
CA LEU A 137 6.22 -11.12 6.77
C LEU A 137 7.42 -10.63 5.91
N TRP A 138 8.66 -10.93 6.35
CA TRP A 138 9.90 -10.61 5.62
C TRP A 138 10.08 -9.12 5.28
N HIS A 139 9.57 -8.22 6.11
CA HIS A 139 9.57 -6.76 5.87
C HIS A 139 8.79 -6.32 4.60
N LEU A 140 8.06 -7.21 3.95
CA LEU A 140 7.27 -6.89 2.75
C LEU A 140 5.98 -6.15 3.08
N THR A 141 5.39 -6.47 4.19
CA THR A 141 4.24 -5.83 4.84
C THR A 141 4.29 -6.14 6.33
N SER A 142 3.40 -5.56 7.13
CA SER A 142 3.33 -5.86 8.56
C SER A 142 1.90 -6.17 8.99
N VAL A 143 1.72 -7.19 9.82
CA VAL A 143 0.44 -7.49 10.46
C VAL A 143 0.04 -6.37 11.43
N GLN A 144 1.01 -5.61 11.94
CA GLN A 144 0.78 -4.47 12.83
C GLN A 144 0.07 -3.31 12.14
N THR A 145 0.14 -3.19 10.80
CA THR A 145 -0.67 -2.22 10.04
C THR A 145 -2.18 -2.46 10.17
N GLY A 146 -2.58 -3.70 10.47
CA GLY A 146 -3.99 -4.06 10.70
C GLY A 146 -4.41 -4.06 12.16
N ILE A 147 -3.46 -4.12 13.06
CA ILE A 147 -3.68 -4.20 14.50
C ILE A 147 -2.76 -3.17 15.15
N ALA A 148 -3.22 -1.92 15.28
CA ALA A 148 -2.53 -0.92 16.10
C ALA A 148 -2.49 -1.40 17.53
N GLN A 149 -1.53 -2.29 17.87
CA GLN A 149 -1.48 -2.82 19.23
C GLN A 149 -0.16 -3.28 19.77
N SER A 150 0.09 -2.71 20.89
CA SER A 150 0.29 -3.35 22.21
C SER A 150 1.54 -4.16 22.45
N ASN A 151 2.65 -4.02 21.76
CA ASN A 151 3.92 -4.49 22.33
C ASN A 151 5.03 -3.49 22.06
N ALA A 152 4.95 -2.36 22.74
CA ALA A 152 6.05 -1.42 22.94
C ALA A 152 7.17 -2.07 23.78
N GLN A 153 7.57 -3.29 23.46
CA GLN A 153 8.50 -4.04 24.33
C GLN A 153 9.73 -4.61 23.61
N ASP A 154 9.99 -4.23 22.36
CA ASP A 154 11.30 -4.47 21.75
C ASP A 154 12.02 -3.15 21.46
N ASN A 155 12.35 -2.42 22.55
CA ASN A 155 13.23 -1.25 22.53
C ASN A 155 14.69 -1.59 22.16
N ASN A 156 14.95 -2.71 21.52
CA ASN A 156 16.29 -3.18 21.15
C ASN A 156 16.48 -3.40 19.66
N ILE A 157 15.82 -2.60 18.83
CA ILE A 157 16.23 -2.51 17.42
C ILE A 157 17.46 -1.62 17.39
N THR A 158 18.63 -2.23 17.44
CA THR A 158 19.92 -1.51 17.39
C THR A 158 20.19 -1.03 15.95
N GLU A 159 20.95 0.06 15.82
CA GLU A 159 21.40 0.57 14.49
C GLU A 159 22.06 -0.51 13.62
N SER A 160 22.53 -1.62 14.21
CA SER A 160 23.06 -2.77 13.50
C SER A 160 22.04 -3.47 12.58
N ASP A 161 20.75 -3.40 12.91
CA ASP A 161 19.68 -4.02 12.11
C ASP A 161 19.44 -3.27 10.79
N TYR A 162 19.95 -2.04 10.67
CA TYR A 162 19.89 -1.25 9.43
C TYR A 162 21.12 -1.45 8.52
N ALA A 163 22.22 -2.01 9.03
CA ALA A 163 23.47 -2.12 8.30
C ALA A 163 23.35 -3.07 7.08
N TRP A 164 22.54 -4.10 7.18
CA TRP A 164 22.33 -5.06 6.09
C TRP A 164 21.46 -4.51 4.94
N CYS A 165 20.76 -3.39 5.15
CA CYS A 165 20.01 -2.70 4.09
C CYS A 165 20.91 -1.82 3.20
N LYS A 166 22.19 -1.59 3.60
CA LYS A 166 23.15 -0.73 2.89
C LYS A 166 24.20 -1.50 2.11
N SER A 167 24.23 -2.81 2.21
CA SER A 167 25.09 -3.70 1.44
C SER A 167 24.33 -4.30 0.25
#